data_9e8d2183823eb7c5383e837e3e2eb869
#
_entry.id   9e8d2183823eb7c5383e837e3e2eb869
#
_cell.length_a   1.000
_cell.length_b   1.000
_cell.length_c   1.000
_cell.angle_alpha   90.00
_cell.angle_beta   90.00
_cell.angle_gamma   90.00
#
_symmetry.space_group_name_H-M   'P 1'
#
loop_
_entity.id
_entity.type
_entity.pdbx_description
1 polymer ?
#
loop_
_entity_poly.entity_id
_entity_poly.type
_entity_poly.pdbx_seq_one_letter_code
_entity_poly.pdbx_strand_id
1 'polypeptide(L)'
;EVSQDEFKPETVEDYQEILNGEGYGMFVSIDPLSHVFTDDVQGADMSAQSWNIPYYYTDDNLAFKDVYTWQPDMDQLLTDRKLTGYYQSYQDLYKLIMACNTVLGEVDKATGTDTERKRTKGEALALRAYYYWYLVNLYAMPYNMEGTTPDKLVGVPLVLTSEIKNEGSKRSSVASVYGQITADIEEACSLLEETKSSTISNFRINWMAAHLLASRIYLYMENWDQVISHVDKAMSGHPVLCDLNTYSLAIPSNYIPNPYNTWADMASNNFVSSAFPETLFVGGSTKKVKISATLLMPSEDLFNSFTSDDLRMKFAFKETSMYWKHQECKAGNSERGFAWRTAELYLNRAEAYAEKYAAGDAASGAKAVDDINA
;
A
#
# COMPACT_ATOMS: atom_id res chain seq x y z
N GLU A 1 41.80 -9.84 -4.38
CA GLU A 1 41.76 -8.59 -5.20
C GLU A 1 40.40 -7.96 -4.94
N VAL A 2 40.40 -6.82 -4.25
CA VAL A 2 39.19 -6.00 -4.08
C VAL A 2 38.98 -5.33 -5.44
N SER A 3 37.81 -5.47 -6.03
CA SER A 3 37.45 -4.80 -7.27
C SER A 3 37.60 -3.29 -7.07
N GLN A 4 38.31 -2.62 -7.98
CA GLN A 4 38.50 -1.16 -7.93
C GLN A 4 37.26 -0.39 -8.39
N ASP A 5 36.15 -1.05 -8.69
CA ASP A 5 34.90 -0.48 -9.17
C ASP A 5 33.81 -0.50 -8.07
N GLU A 6 34.15 -0.12 -6.83
CA GLU A 6 33.13 0.17 -5.85
C GLU A 6 32.47 1.51 -6.20
N PHE A 7 31.21 1.48 -6.65
CA PHE A 7 30.40 2.66 -6.87
C PHE A 7 30.26 3.43 -5.55
N LYS A 8 30.82 4.64 -5.52
CA LYS A 8 30.70 5.53 -4.37
C LYS A 8 29.78 6.68 -4.72
N PRO A 9 28.58 6.76 -4.13
CA PRO A 9 27.66 7.86 -4.38
C PRO A 9 28.26 9.20 -3.96
N GLU A 10 28.20 10.21 -4.81
CA GLU A 10 28.72 11.57 -4.53
C GLU A 10 27.68 12.65 -4.88
N THR A 11 26.78 12.36 -5.81
CA THR A 11 25.77 13.32 -6.28
C THR A 11 24.39 12.99 -5.74
N VAL A 12 23.49 13.97 -5.74
CA VAL A 12 22.07 13.75 -5.38
C VAL A 12 21.42 12.77 -6.33
N GLU A 13 21.82 12.75 -7.61
CA GLU A 13 21.32 11.78 -8.59
C GLU A 13 21.71 10.35 -8.22
N ASP A 14 22.96 10.12 -7.77
CA ASP A 14 23.38 8.79 -7.27
C ASP A 14 22.52 8.31 -6.11
N TYR A 15 22.23 9.19 -5.14
CA TYR A 15 21.35 8.85 -4.01
C TYR A 15 19.90 8.66 -4.44
N GLN A 16 19.43 9.38 -5.46
CA GLN A 16 18.11 9.15 -6.03
C GLN A 16 18.04 7.80 -6.75
N GLU A 17 19.09 7.38 -7.43
CA GLU A 17 19.16 6.05 -8.06
C GLU A 17 19.16 4.93 -7.03
N ILE A 18 19.88 5.08 -5.90
CA ILE A 18 19.80 4.15 -4.77
C ILE A 18 18.35 4.07 -4.26
N LEU A 19 17.69 5.21 -4.09
CA LEU A 19 16.31 5.24 -3.62
C LEU A 19 15.37 4.55 -4.64
N ASN A 20 15.55 4.81 -5.93
CA ASN A 20 14.75 4.21 -6.99
C ASN A 20 14.94 2.68 -7.08
N GLY A 21 16.19 2.21 -6.97
CA GLY A 21 16.53 0.79 -7.09
C GLY A 21 16.18 -0.02 -5.83
N GLU A 22 16.57 0.49 -4.68
CA GLU A 22 16.54 -0.26 -3.41
C GLU A 22 15.48 0.28 -2.43
N GLY A 23 15.18 1.57 -2.49
CA GLY A 23 14.27 2.22 -1.52
C GLY A 23 12.79 2.09 -1.86
N TYR A 24 12.41 2.14 -3.15
CA TYR A 24 11.00 2.07 -3.57
C TYR A 24 10.39 0.66 -3.58
N GLY A 25 11.15 -0.38 -3.28
CA GLY A 25 10.64 -1.75 -3.13
C GLY A 25 10.04 -2.35 -4.40
N MET A 26 10.52 -1.95 -5.58
CA MET A 26 9.98 -2.40 -6.87
C MET A 26 10.05 -3.92 -7.07
N PHE A 27 10.95 -4.59 -6.36
CA PHE A 27 11.19 -6.03 -6.49
C PHE A 27 10.74 -6.82 -5.25
N VAL A 28 10.21 -6.13 -4.25
CA VAL A 28 9.84 -6.69 -2.95
C VAL A 28 8.33 -6.58 -2.78
N SER A 29 7.68 -7.67 -2.41
CA SER A 29 6.30 -7.61 -1.96
C SER A 29 6.28 -7.17 -0.51
N ILE A 30 5.94 -5.92 -0.24
CA ILE A 30 5.93 -5.33 1.10
C ILE A 30 4.98 -6.10 2.01
N ASP A 31 3.87 -6.55 1.45
CA ASP A 31 2.86 -7.31 2.19
C ASP A 31 2.08 -8.23 1.24
N PRO A 32 2.59 -9.44 1.01
CA PRO A 32 1.91 -10.38 0.13
C PRO A 32 0.64 -10.96 0.73
N LEU A 33 0.42 -10.83 2.04
CA LEU A 33 -0.66 -11.50 2.75
C LEU A 33 -1.75 -10.55 3.27
N SER A 34 -1.54 -9.23 3.30
CA SER A 34 -2.57 -8.28 3.79
C SER A 34 -3.89 -8.39 3.03
N HIS A 35 -3.81 -8.73 1.74
CA HIS A 35 -5.00 -8.90 0.90
C HIS A 35 -5.89 -10.08 1.31
N VAL A 36 -5.39 -10.97 2.15
CA VAL A 36 -6.14 -12.15 2.63
C VAL A 36 -6.54 -12.06 4.11
N PHE A 37 -6.05 -11.03 4.83
CA PHE A 37 -6.48 -10.71 6.20
C PHE A 37 -7.75 -9.85 6.19
N THR A 38 -8.82 -10.34 5.57
CA THR A 38 -10.07 -9.59 5.46
C THR A 38 -11.24 -10.56 5.37
N ASP A 39 -12.40 -10.13 5.85
CA ASP A 39 -13.67 -10.86 5.71
C ASP A 39 -14.23 -10.78 4.28
N ASP A 40 -13.65 -9.91 3.45
CA ASP A 40 -14.05 -9.69 2.07
C ASP A 40 -13.56 -10.77 1.10
N VAL A 41 -12.76 -11.74 1.60
CA VAL A 41 -12.16 -12.79 0.78
C VAL A 41 -12.59 -14.15 1.28
N GLN A 42 -12.94 -15.03 0.36
CA GLN A 42 -13.25 -16.45 0.66
C GLN A 42 -12.46 -17.39 -0.26
N GLY A 43 -12.22 -18.60 0.22
CA GLY A 43 -11.69 -19.68 -0.59
C GLY A 43 -12.74 -20.15 -1.61
N ALA A 44 -12.32 -20.51 -2.81
CA ALA A 44 -13.21 -21.08 -3.80
C ALA A 44 -13.75 -22.44 -3.33
N ASP A 45 -15.07 -22.66 -3.48
CA ASP A 45 -15.68 -23.95 -3.22
C ASP A 45 -15.30 -24.97 -4.31
N MET A 46 -14.37 -25.83 -3.97
CA MET A 46 -13.90 -26.88 -4.86
C MET A 46 -14.71 -28.17 -4.75
N SER A 47 -15.69 -28.25 -3.82
CA SER A 47 -16.47 -29.46 -3.56
C SER A 47 -17.47 -29.80 -4.67
N ALA A 48 -17.88 -28.82 -5.46
CA ALA A 48 -18.84 -28.98 -6.55
C ALA A 48 -18.22 -29.50 -7.86
N GLN A 49 -16.93 -29.80 -7.89
CA GLN A 49 -16.21 -30.09 -9.12
C GLN A 49 -16.06 -31.58 -9.39
N SER A 50 -16.65 -32.03 -10.47
CA SER A 50 -16.52 -33.40 -11.00
C SER A 50 -15.34 -33.59 -11.98
N TRP A 51 -14.46 -32.61 -12.09
CA TRP A 51 -13.34 -32.63 -13.05
C TRP A 51 -11.99 -32.70 -12.34
N ASN A 52 -11.06 -33.49 -12.89
CA ASN A 52 -9.68 -33.58 -12.38
C ASN A 52 -9.01 -32.20 -12.39
N ILE A 53 -9.05 -31.50 -11.25
CA ILE A 53 -8.26 -30.31 -11.06
C ILE A 53 -6.80 -30.75 -11.00
N PRO A 54 -5.90 -30.14 -11.78
CA PRO A 54 -4.51 -30.44 -11.68
C PRO A 54 -4.00 -30.28 -10.23
N TYR A 55 -3.28 -31.26 -9.74
CA TYR A 55 -2.74 -31.40 -8.38
C TYR A 55 -2.11 -30.12 -7.79
N TYR A 56 -1.53 -29.25 -8.63
CA TYR A 56 -0.91 -28.00 -8.20
C TYR A 56 -1.91 -26.91 -7.77
N TYR A 57 -3.20 -27.04 -8.03
CA TYR A 57 -4.19 -26.06 -7.56
C TYR A 57 -4.68 -26.36 -6.14
N THR A 58 -4.60 -27.60 -5.70
CA THR A 58 -5.03 -27.99 -4.36
C THR A 58 -4.02 -27.62 -3.29
N ASP A 59 -2.72 -27.68 -3.60
CA ASP A 59 -1.66 -27.35 -2.65
C ASP A 59 -1.57 -25.84 -2.39
N ASP A 60 -1.77 -25.01 -3.42
CA ASP A 60 -1.76 -23.55 -3.26
C ASP A 60 -2.97 -23.04 -2.43
N ASN A 61 -4.14 -23.66 -2.56
CA ASN A 61 -5.32 -23.34 -1.73
C ASN A 61 -5.09 -23.67 -0.27
N LEU A 62 -4.49 -24.83 -0.02
CA LEU A 62 -4.15 -25.25 1.34
C LEU A 62 -3.03 -24.39 1.92
N ALA A 63 -2.16 -23.86 1.05
CA ALA A 63 -0.99 -23.09 1.44
C ALA A 63 -1.34 -21.84 2.26
N PHE A 64 -2.35 -21.09 1.84
CA PHE A 64 -2.75 -19.83 2.49
C PHE A 64 -4.00 -19.98 3.39
N LYS A 65 -4.52 -21.19 3.53
CA LYS A 65 -5.68 -21.45 4.37
C LYS A 65 -5.50 -20.91 5.78
N ASP A 66 -4.33 -21.14 6.35
CA ASP A 66 -4.04 -20.74 7.73
C ASP A 66 -3.97 -19.22 7.89
N VAL A 67 -3.69 -18.49 6.83
CA VAL A 67 -3.66 -17.03 6.79
C VAL A 67 -5.09 -16.48 6.77
N TYR A 68 -5.90 -16.85 5.77
CA TYR A 68 -7.26 -16.30 5.66
C TYR A 68 -8.24 -16.88 6.69
N THR A 69 -7.88 -17.96 7.39
CA THR A 69 -8.61 -18.47 8.55
C THR A 69 -8.05 -17.97 9.88
N TRP A 70 -7.14 -17.00 9.86
CA TRP A 70 -6.60 -16.30 11.03
C TRP A 70 -6.02 -17.25 12.09
N GLN A 71 -5.27 -18.27 11.67
CA GLN A 71 -4.68 -19.20 12.61
C GLN A 71 -3.56 -18.53 13.43
N PRO A 72 -3.54 -18.66 14.77
CA PRO A 72 -2.58 -17.98 15.63
C PRO A 72 -1.13 -18.44 15.42
N ASP A 73 -0.92 -19.64 14.89
CA ASP A 73 0.38 -20.25 14.59
C ASP A 73 0.71 -20.26 13.09
N MET A 74 0.11 -19.32 12.33
CA MET A 74 0.25 -19.24 10.87
C MET A 74 1.71 -19.21 10.41
N ASP A 75 2.61 -18.53 11.13
CA ASP A 75 4.05 -18.47 10.78
C ASP A 75 4.70 -19.85 10.82
N GLN A 76 4.39 -20.66 11.81
CA GLN A 76 4.88 -22.03 11.91
C GLN A 76 4.29 -22.90 10.80
N LEU A 77 2.99 -22.77 10.55
CA LEU A 77 2.30 -23.52 9.51
C LEU A 77 2.83 -23.20 8.10
N LEU A 78 3.11 -21.92 7.81
CA LEU A 78 3.74 -21.48 6.56
C LEU A 78 5.17 -22.02 6.44
N THR A 79 5.91 -22.07 7.54
CA THR A 79 7.27 -22.65 7.60
C THR A 79 7.25 -24.14 7.30
N ASP A 80 6.37 -24.89 7.94
CA ASP A 80 6.22 -26.34 7.77
C ASP A 80 5.83 -26.69 6.32
N ARG A 81 5.09 -25.83 5.64
CA ARG A 81 4.70 -25.95 4.24
C ARG A 81 5.75 -25.42 3.25
N LYS A 82 6.90 -24.92 3.72
CA LYS A 82 7.99 -24.33 2.92
C LYS A 82 7.54 -23.08 2.12
N LEU A 83 6.61 -22.33 2.65
CA LEU A 83 6.05 -21.11 2.03
C LEU A 83 6.69 -19.81 2.57
N THR A 84 7.68 -19.92 3.43
CA THR A 84 8.40 -18.78 4.02
C THR A 84 9.03 -17.83 3.00
N GLY A 85 9.33 -18.31 1.78
CA GLY A 85 9.79 -17.44 0.68
C GLY A 85 8.75 -16.41 0.22
N TYR A 86 7.49 -16.58 0.61
CA TYR A 86 6.39 -15.64 0.34
C TYR A 86 6.12 -14.70 1.52
N TYR A 87 6.76 -14.92 2.66
CA TYR A 87 6.44 -14.25 3.93
C TYR A 87 7.72 -13.75 4.61
N GLN A 88 8.38 -12.79 3.99
CA GLN A 88 9.59 -12.16 4.52
C GLN A 88 9.41 -10.66 4.75
N SER A 89 8.17 -10.20 4.95
CA SER A 89 7.84 -8.78 5.07
C SER A 89 8.70 -8.07 6.11
N TYR A 90 8.96 -8.69 7.26
CA TYR A 90 9.79 -8.10 8.31
C TYR A 90 11.22 -7.81 7.81
N GLN A 91 11.87 -8.79 7.21
CA GLN A 91 13.24 -8.65 6.71
C GLN A 91 13.29 -7.69 5.53
N ASP A 92 12.33 -7.77 4.63
CA ASP A 92 12.30 -6.95 3.43
C ASP A 92 12.03 -5.49 3.75
N LEU A 93 11.15 -5.18 4.70
CA LEU A 93 10.91 -3.82 5.16
C LEU A 93 12.16 -3.19 5.80
N TYR A 94 12.95 -3.95 6.57
CA TYR A 94 14.22 -3.45 7.10
C TYR A 94 15.29 -3.23 6.03
N LYS A 95 15.31 -4.00 4.93
CA LYS A 95 16.18 -3.72 3.78
C LYS A 95 15.81 -2.39 3.12
N LEU A 96 14.51 -2.13 2.92
CA LEU A 96 14.01 -0.87 2.37
C LEU A 96 14.33 0.32 3.30
N ILE A 97 14.17 0.15 4.61
CA ILE A 97 14.58 1.15 5.61
C ILE A 97 16.08 1.42 5.55
N MET A 98 16.90 0.38 5.35
CA MET A 98 18.35 0.54 5.20
C MET A 98 18.69 1.42 3.99
N ALA A 99 18.04 1.20 2.86
CA ALA A 99 18.22 2.04 1.67
C ALA A 99 17.84 3.51 1.96
N CYS A 100 16.70 3.74 2.62
CA CYS A 100 16.30 5.09 3.05
C CYS A 100 17.35 5.71 4.00
N ASN A 101 17.85 4.96 4.97
CA ASN A 101 18.87 5.45 5.91
C ASN A 101 20.18 5.80 5.21
N THR A 102 20.59 5.03 4.18
CA THR A 102 21.78 5.32 3.37
C THR A 102 21.64 6.69 2.69
N VAL A 103 20.48 6.96 2.09
CA VAL A 103 20.21 8.25 1.46
C VAL A 103 20.18 9.37 2.51
N LEU A 104 19.44 9.19 3.61
CA LEU A 104 19.28 10.20 4.65
C LEU A 104 20.58 10.55 5.37
N GLY A 105 21.53 9.63 5.44
CA GLY A 105 22.84 9.87 6.07
C GLY A 105 23.75 10.83 5.30
N GLU A 106 23.57 10.91 3.98
CA GLU A 106 24.57 11.57 3.12
C GLU A 106 23.98 12.60 2.14
N VAL A 107 22.68 12.55 1.82
CA VAL A 107 22.06 13.39 0.78
C VAL A 107 22.24 14.90 1.03
N ASP A 108 22.28 15.33 2.28
CA ASP A 108 22.47 16.74 2.63
C ASP A 108 23.88 17.28 2.26
N LYS A 109 24.87 16.37 2.10
CA LYS A 109 26.26 16.69 1.71
C LYS A 109 26.52 16.43 0.22
N ALA A 110 25.58 15.77 -0.47
CA ALA A 110 25.76 15.38 -1.87
C ALA A 110 25.84 16.57 -2.81
N THR A 111 26.63 16.42 -3.88
CA THR A 111 26.76 17.42 -4.95
C THR A 111 25.45 17.51 -5.73
N GLY A 112 24.87 18.70 -5.84
CA GLY A 112 23.60 18.97 -6.53
C GLY A 112 22.96 20.27 -6.06
N THR A 113 21.76 20.56 -6.52
CA THR A 113 21.00 21.73 -6.07
C THR A 113 20.32 21.50 -4.73
N ASP A 114 20.03 22.56 -4.00
CA ASP A 114 19.28 22.48 -2.74
C ASP A 114 17.88 21.87 -2.95
N THR A 115 17.22 22.23 -4.04
CA THR A 115 15.91 21.67 -4.42
C THR A 115 15.96 20.15 -4.64
N GLU A 116 17.00 19.65 -5.31
CA GLU A 116 17.18 18.20 -5.53
C GLU A 116 17.45 17.47 -4.22
N ARG A 117 18.38 18.00 -3.38
CA ARG A 117 18.65 17.43 -2.04
C ARG A 117 17.39 17.33 -1.21
N LYS A 118 16.64 18.43 -1.08
CA LYS A 118 15.38 18.47 -0.31
C LYS A 118 14.36 17.48 -0.85
N ARG A 119 14.21 17.36 -2.17
CA ARG A 119 13.26 16.44 -2.79
C ARG A 119 13.64 14.98 -2.50
N THR A 120 14.88 14.60 -2.77
CA THR A 120 15.35 13.23 -2.52
C THR A 120 15.28 12.87 -1.03
N LYS A 121 15.63 13.81 -0.15
CA LYS A 121 15.47 13.65 1.31
C LYS A 121 14.01 13.46 1.69
N GLY A 122 13.11 14.28 1.18
CA GLY A 122 11.68 14.18 1.45
C GLY A 122 11.08 12.84 1.00
N GLU A 123 11.48 12.33 -0.16
CA GLU A 123 11.08 11.00 -0.61
C GLU A 123 11.59 9.89 0.31
N ALA A 124 12.87 9.94 0.70
CA ALA A 124 13.47 8.95 1.59
C ALA A 124 12.81 8.94 2.99
N LEU A 125 12.46 10.10 3.52
CA LEU A 125 11.72 10.24 4.80
C LEU A 125 10.31 9.66 4.67
N ALA A 126 9.57 10.00 3.61
CA ALA A 126 8.23 9.46 3.38
C ALA A 126 8.23 7.94 3.25
N LEU A 127 9.18 7.38 2.50
CA LEU A 127 9.33 5.93 2.37
C LEU A 127 9.68 5.28 3.71
N ARG A 128 10.61 5.85 4.49
CA ARG A 128 10.97 5.32 5.81
C ARG A 128 9.77 5.34 6.78
N ALA A 129 9.00 6.43 6.80
CA ALA A 129 7.76 6.51 7.57
C ALA A 129 6.77 5.42 7.16
N TYR A 130 6.57 5.21 5.85
CA TYR A 130 5.69 4.18 5.31
C TYR A 130 6.10 2.77 5.73
N TYR A 131 7.39 2.44 5.67
CA TYR A 131 7.89 1.12 6.04
C TYR A 131 7.81 0.85 7.54
N TYR A 132 8.10 1.85 8.38
CA TYR A 132 7.89 1.72 9.82
C TYR A 132 6.41 1.63 10.19
N TRP A 133 5.54 2.35 9.47
CA TRP A 133 4.09 2.23 9.66
C TRP A 133 3.60 0.82 9.34
N TYR A 134 4.08 0.20 8.26
CA TYR A 134 3.78 -1.21 7.97
C TYR A 134 4.32 -2.14 9.05
N LEU A 135 5.59 -2.00 9.44
CA LEU A 135 6.21 -2.84 10.45
C LEU A 135 5.46 -2.80 11.78
N VAL A 136 5.13 -1.62 12.29
CA VAL A 136 4.48 -1.49 13.59
C VAL A 136 3.06 -2.04 13.58
N ASN A 137 2.32 -1.87 12.46
CA ASN A 137 0.95 -2.37 12.36
C ASN A 137 0.89 -3.89 12.10
N LEU A 138 1.90 -4.49 11.47
CA LEU A 138 1.95 -5.94 11.27
C LEU A 138 2.51 -6.70 12.48
N TYR A 139 3.45 -6.10 13.25
CA TYR A 139 4.23 -6.82 14.26
C TYR A 139 4.10 -6.27 15.69
N ALA A 140 3.17 -5.34 15.92
CA ALA A 140 2.88 -4.81 17.25
C ALA A 140 1.37 -4.67 17.47
N MET A 141 0.98 -4.35 18.69
CA MET A 141 -0.41 -4.03 19.02
C MET A 141 -0.80 -2.65 18.47
N PRO A 142 -2.10 -2.41 18.20
CA PRO A 142 -2.59 -1.12 17.71
C PRO A 142 -2.18 0.06 18.60
N TYR A 143 -1.96 1.23 18.00
CA TYR A 143 -1.59 2.44 18.72
C TYR A 143 -2.59 2.83 19.81
N ASN A 144 -3.90 2.72 19.51
CA ASN A 144 -5.00 3.05 20.42
C ASN A 144 -5.62 1.81 21.07
N MET A 145 -4.78 0.84 21.46
CA MET A 145 -5.26 -0.36 22.14
C MET A 145 -5.96 0.00 23.47
N GLU A 146 -7.20 -0.46 23.61
CA GLU A 146 -8.00 -0.21 24.80
C GLU A 146 -7.33 -0.76 26.09
N GLY A 147 -7.44 -0.01 27.17
CA GLY A 147 -6.90 -0.40 28.49
C GLY A 147 -5.39 -0.22 28.69
N THR A 148 -4.69 0.34 27.69
CA THR A 148 -3.26 0.62 27.80
C THR A 148 -2.89 1.90 27.05
N THR A 149 -1.60 2.23 27.00
CA THR A 149 -1.06 3.39 26.29
C THR A 149 0.08 2.95 25.38
N PRO A 150 0.33 3.62 24.25
CA PRO A 150 1.32 3.19 23.26
C PRO A 150 2.77 3.19 23.77
N ASP A 151 3.08 3.91 24.84
CA ASP A 151 4.39 3.89 25.50
C ASP A 151 4.66 2.57 26.24
N LYS A 152 3.61 1.87 26.66
CA LYS A 152 3.69 0.56 27.33
C LYS A 152 3.65 -0.62 26.37
N LEU A 153 3.25 -0.39 25.12
CA LEU A 153 3.19 -1.42 24.11
C LEU A 153 4.56 -1.63 23.46
N VAL A 154 4.92 -2.89 23.28
CA VAL A 154 6.17 -3.26 22.59
C VAL A 154 5.96 -3.12 21.08
N GLY A 155 6.68 -2.19 20.47
CA GLY A 155 6.69 -1.93 19.03
C GLY A 155 7.74 -2.76 18.28
N VAL A 156 8.44 -2.14 17.36
CA VAL A 156 9.52 -2.73 16.55
C VAL A 156 10.86 -2.02 16.80
N PRO A 157 12.01 -2.62 16.45
CA PRO A 157 13.28 -1.94 16.54
C PRO A 157 13.35 -0.69 15.65
N LEU A 158 13.82 0.43 16.19
CA LEU A 158 14.15 1.62 15.41
C LEU A 158 15.61 1.56 14.96
N VAL A 159 15.83 1.42 13.66
CA VAL A 159 17.13 1.45 12.99
C VAL A 159 17.16 2.68 12.10
N LEU A 160 17.84 3.73 12.53
CA LEU A 160 17.82 5.05 11.91
C LEU A 160 19.13 5.41 11.18
N THR A 161 20.07 4.48 11.12
CA THR A 161 21.35 4.65 10.43
C THR A 161 21.62 3.45 9.52
N SER A 162 22.48 3.64 8.51
CA SER A 162 22.94 2.56 7.63
C SER A 162 24.11 1.75 8.20
N GLU A 163 24.55 2.05 9.41
CA GLU A 163 25.65 1.30 10.06
C GLU A 163 25.20 -0.12 10.43
N ILE A 164 25.96 -1.10 9.99
CA ILE A 164 25.75 -2.50 10.37
C ILE A 164 26.31 -2.70 11.78
N LYS A 165 25.43 -3.02 12.72
CA LYS A 165 25.80 -3.35 14.10
C LYS A 165 25.80 -4.86 14.29
N ASN A 166 26.83 -5.38 14.95
CA ASN A 166 26.93 -6.81 15.28
C ASN A 166 25.96 -7.24 16.39
N GLU A 167 25.38 -6.29 17.11
CA GLU A 167 24.42 -6.53 18.18
C GLU A 167 23.01 -6.32 17.66
N GLY A 168 22.08 -7.22 18.02
CA GLY A 168 20.66 -7.09 17.67
C GLY A 168 20.04 -5.83 18.28
N SER A 169 19.18 -5.16 17.52
CA SER A 169 18.45 -3.98 17.98
C SER A 169 17.29 -4.38 18.89
N LYS A 170 17.14 -3.69 20.03
CA LYS A 170 16.00 -3.88 20.94
C LYS A 170 14.72 -3.29 20.31
N ARG A 171 13.60 -3.90 20.62
CA ARG A 171 12.28 -3.35 20.25
C ARG A 171 12.03 -2.04 21.02
N SER A 172 11.58 -1.03 20.32
CA SER A 172 11.12 0.25 20.88
C SER A 172 9.65 0.16 21.27
N SER A 173 9.14 1.11 22.05
CA SER A 173 7.68 1.18 22.29
C SER A 173 6.93 1.60 21.02
N VAL A 174 5.65 1.24 20.94
CA VAL A 174 4.75 1.70 19.85
C VAL A 174 4.76 3.23 19.77
N ALA A 175 4.72 3.94 20.91
CA ALA A 175 4.80 5.39 20.95
C ALA A 175 6.08 5.93 20.33
N SER A 176 7.25 5.31 20.63
CA SER A 176 8.53 5.73 20.04
C SER A 176 8.58 5.52 18.54
N VAL A 177 8.00 4.40 18.05
CA VAL A 177 7.95 4.11 16.61
C VAL A 177 7.06 5.11 15.90
N TYR A 178 5.85 5.37 16.39
CA TYR A 178 4.94 6.36 15.81
C TYR A 178 5.50 7.78 15.94
N GLY A 179 6.24 8.10 17.02
CA GLY A 179 6.97 9.37 17.13
C GLY A 179 7.98 9.57 16.01
N GLN A 180 8.73 8.52 15.63
CA GLN A 180 9.64 8.58 14.48
C GLN A 180 8.87 8.66 13.14
N ILE A 181 7.81 7.89 12.99
CA ILE A 181 6.97 7.91 11.77
C ILE A 181 6.41 9.31 11.53
N THR A 182 5.85 9.94 12.58
CA THR A 182 5.29 11.29 12.47
C THR A 182 6.35 12.34 12.21
N ALA A 183 7.53 12.25 12.85
CA ALA A 183 8.63 13.16 12.56
C ALA A 183 9.10 13.06 11.10
N ASP A 184 9.25 11.85 10.58
CA ASP A 184 9.68 11.61 9.21
C ASP A 184 8.63 12.13 8.19
N ILE A 185 7.35 11.83 8.41
CA ILE A 185 6.32 12.21 7.43
C ILE A 185 6.04 13.72 7.43
N GLU A 186 6.12 14.41 8.58
CA GLU A 186 5.95 15.86 8.65
C GLU A 186 7.10 16.59 7.93
N GLU A 187 8.34 16.17 8.19
CA GLU A 187 9.50 16.73 7.47
C GLU A 187 9.40 16.42 5.97
N ALA A 188 8.99 15.21 5.58
CA ALA A 188 8.78 14.83 4.20
C ALA A 188 7.74 15.73 3.50
N CYS A 189 6.57 15.93 4.13
CA CYS A 189 5.52 16.79 3.61
C CYS A 189 6.05 18.23 3.40
N SER A 190 6.77 18.78 4.37
CA SER A 190 7.35 20.12 4.28
C SER A 190 8.33 20.25 3.11
N LEU A 191 9.30 19.32 2.99
CA LEU A 191 10.32 19.34 1.96
C LEU A 191 9.74 19.14 0.55
N LEU A 192 8.78 18.22 0.40
CA LEU A 192 8.15 17.95 -0.88
C LEU A 192 7.17 19.06 -1.30
N GLU A 193 6.52 19.76 -0.35
CA GLU A 193 5.75 20.98 -0.64
C GLU A 193 6.64 22.13 -1.10
N GLU A 194 7.76 22.35 -0.44
CA GLU A 194 8.72 23.41 -0.82
C GLU A 194 9.30 23.17 -2.22
N THR A 195 9.48 21.90 -2.60
CA THR A 195 10.08 21.50 -3.87
C THR A 195 9.08 21.04 -4.93
N LYS A 196 7.82 21.50 -4.86
CA LYS A 196 6.77 21.21 -5.85
C LYS A 196 7.28 21.38 -7.27
N SER A 197 7.02 20.38 -8.13
CA SER A 197 7.32 20.42 -9.56
C SER A 197 6.04 20.59 -10.36
N SER A 198 6.12 21.29 -11.49
CA SER A 198 5.04 21.37 -12.47
C SER A 198 4.80 20.01 -13.16
N THR A 199 5.82 19.14 -13.17
CA THR A 199 5.72 17.78 -13.68
C THR A 199 5.71 16.81 -12.50
N ILE A 200 4.57 16.18 -12.25
CA ILE A 200 4.40 15.22 -11.18
C ILE A 200 4.62 13.82 -11.75
N SER A 201 5.57 13.09 -11.15
CA SER A 201 5.75 11.67 -11.45
C SER A 201 4.97 10.85 -10.43
N ASN A 202 4.03 10.02 -10.91
CA ASN A 202 3.29 9.11 -10.05
C ASN A 202 4.07 7.84 -9.68
N PHE A 203 5.28 7.66 -10.21
CA PHE A 203 6.20 6.58 -9.84
C PHE A 203 7.11 6.92 -8.65
N ARG A 204 7.05 8.17 -8.19
CA ARG A 204 7.80 8.67 -7.03
C ARG A 204 6.84 9.36 -6.07
N ILE A 205 7.15 9.32 -4.78
CA ILE A 205 6.33 10.02 -3.78
C ILE A 205 6.46 11.52 -4.03
N ASN A 206 5.35 12.13 -4.43
CA ASN A 206 5.21 13.57 -4.56
C ASN A 206 4.53 14.14 -3.31
N TRP A 207 4.45 15.47 -3.21
CA TRP A 207 3.89 16.14 -2.05
C TRP A 207 2.45 15.74 -1.71
N MET A 208 1.60 15.47 -2.71
CA MET A 208 0.21 15.02 -2.48
C MET A 208 0.18 13.59 -1.93
N ALA A 209 1.01 12.70 -2.48
CA ALA A 209 1.14 11.34 -1.98
C ALA A 209 1.71 11.30 -0.55
N ALA A 210 2.64 12.22 -0.21
CA ALA A 210 3.14 12.35 1.15
C ALA A 210 2.03 12.78 2.13
N HIS A 211 1.19 13.76 1.76
CA HIS A 211 0.05 14.16 2.58
C HIS A 211 -1.03 13.07 2.68
N LEU A 212 -1.26 12.29 1.63
CA LEU A 212 -2.14 11.12 1.72
C LEU A 212 -1.58 10.11 2.73
N LEU A 213 -0.29 9.79 2.68
CA LEU A 213 0.35 8.91 3.65
C LEU A 213 0.24 9.46 5.08
N ALA A 214 0.48 10.77 5.26
CA ALA A 214 0.32 11.42 6.56
C ALA A 214 -1.12 11.29 7.09
N SER A 215 -2.13 11.52 6.24
CA SER A 215 -3.53 11.35 6.64
C SER A 215 -3.83 9.92 7.09
N ARG A 216 -3.28 8.90 6.40
CA ARG A 216 -3.41 7.49 6.78
C ARG A 216 -2.72 7.19 8.12
N ILE A 217 -1.51 7.71 8.36
CA ILE A 217 -0.80 7.55 9.62
C ILE A 217 -1.59 8.14 10.78
N TYR A 218 -2.09 9.38 10.62
CA TYR A 218 -2.88 10.04 11.66
C TYR A 218 -4.26 9.42 11.87
N LEU A 219 -4.84 8.79 10.83
CA LEU A 219 -6.08 8.01 10.95
C LEU A 219 -5.88 6.85 11.94
N TYR A 220 -4.79 6.10 11.82
CA TYR A 220 -4.42 5.02 12.72
C TYR A 220 -4.08 5.49 14.15
N MET A 221 -3.75 6.76 14.32
CA MET A 221 -3.55 7.40 15.62
C MET A 221 -4.82 8.04 16.18
N GLU A 222 -5.94 8.02 15.44
CA GLU A 222 -7.20 8.72 15.77
C GLU A 222 -7.01 10.24 15.96
N ASN A 223 -6.04 10.82 15.27
CA ASN A 223 -5.79 12.26 15.27
C ASN A 223 -6.56 12.93 14.13
N TRP A 224 -7.86 13.07 14.31
CA TRP A 224 -8.81 13.51 13.30
C TRP A 224 -8.50 14.89 12.71
N ASP A 225 -7.99 15.82 13.52
CA ASP A 225 -7.63 17.15 13.04
C ASP A 225 -6.44 17.12 12.08
N GLN A 226 -5.44 16.29 12.34
CA GLN A 226 -4.31 16.11 11.43
C GLN A 226 -4.75 15.37 10.16
N VAL A 227 -5.63 14.38 10.25
CA VAL A 227 -6.21 13.72 9.07
C VAL A 227 -6.81 14.76 8.13
N ILE A 228 -7.73 15.58 8.64
CA ILE A 228 -8.41 16.61 7.85
C ILE A 228 -7.42 17.60 7.25
N SER A 229 -6.46 18.07 8.04
CA SER A 229 -5.44 19.04 7.60
C SER A 229 -4.62 18.50 6.42
N HIS A 230 -4.12 17.25 6.51
CA HIS A 230 -3.32 16.65 5.45
C HIS A 230 -4.15 16.34 4.21
N VAL A 231 -5.40 15.88 4.38
CA VAL A 231 -6.30 15.66 3.24
C VAL A 231 -6.57 16.97 2.50
N ASP A 232 -6.91 18.05 3.20
CA ASP A 232 -7.17 19.35 2.59
C ASP A 232 -5.97 19.86 1.79
N LYS A 233 -4.76 19.68 2.32
CA LYS A 233 -3.52 20.01 1.59
C LYS A 233 -3.37 19.18 0.32
N ALA A 234 -3.49 17.86 0.39
CA ALA A 234 -3.36 16.99 -0.78
C ALA A 234 -4.41 17.33 -1.85
N MET A 235 -5.67 17.53 -1.44
CA MET A 235 -6.78 17.87 -2.34
C MET A 235 -6.64 19.25 -2.99
N SER A 236 -5.86 20.16 -2.39
CA SER A 236 -5.56 21.43 -3.03
C SER A 236 -4.81 21.30 -4.35
N GLY A 237 -4.14 20.16 -4.57
CA GLY A 237 -3.41 19.87 -5.79
C GLY A 237 -4.15 18.96 -6.77
N HIS A 238 -4.92 18.02 -6.27
CA HIS A 238 -5.59 17.03 -7.12
C HIS A 238 -6.88 16.47 -6.46
N PRO A 239 -7.98 17.20 -6.50
CA PRO A 239 -9.25 16.77 -5.90
C PRO A 239 -10.08 15.87 -6.83
N VAL A 240 -9.50 15.31 -7.89
CA VAL A 240 -10.23 14.62 -8.97
C VAL A 240 -10.63 13.22 -8.55
N LEU A 241 -11.92 12.91 -8.68
CA LEU A 241 -12.45 11.55 -8.69
C LEU A 241 -12.81 11.15 -10.12
N CYS A 242 -12.65 9.88 -10.42
CA CYS A 242 -13.01 9.32 -11.71
C CYS A 242 -14.54 9.13 -11.78
N ASP A 243 -15.19 9.84 -12.68
CA ASP A 243 -16.61 9.60 -12.95
C ASP A 243 -16.79 8.28 -13.72
N LEU A 244 -17.18 7.24 -13.00
CA LEU A 244 -17.40 5.92 -13.57
C LEU A 244 -18.55 5.87 -14.61
N ASN A 245 -19.44 6.87 -14.66
CA ASN A 245 -20.47 6.95 -15.73
C ASN A 245 -19.85 7.29 -17.09
N THR A 246 -18.77 8.05 -17.08
CA THR A 246 -18.06 8.46 -18.30
C THR A 246 -16.82 7.60 -18.57
N TYR A 247 -16.40 6.79 -17.61
CA TYR A 247 -15.25 5.93 -17.75
C TYR A 247 -15.53 4.81 -18.75
N SER A 248 -14.83 4.83 -19.86
CA SER A 248 -14.92 3.76 -20.86
C SER A 248 -13.74 2.80 -20.71
N LEU A 249 -14.06 1.52 -20.73
CA LEU A 249 -13.06 0.48 -20.88
C LEU A 249 -12.40 0.66 -22.24
N ALA A 250 -11.13 1.02 -22.29
CA ALA A 250 -10.37 1.06 -23.54
C ALA A 250 -10.12 -0.38 -24.01
N ILE A 251 -11.08 -0.97 -24.68
CA ILE A 251 -10.90 -2.24 -25.39
C ILE A 251 -10.05 -1.92 -26.62
N PRO A 252 -8.87 -2.53 -26.80
CA PRO A 252 -8.07 -2.31 -28.00
C PRO A 252 -8.89 -2.58 -29.25
N SER A 253 -8.83 -1.71 -30.25
CA SER A 253 -9.66 -1.80 -31.49
C SER A 253 -9.42 -3.07 -32.32
N ASN A 254 -8.36 -3.81 -32.04
CA ASN A 254 -8.01 -5.09 -32.65
C ASN A 254 -8.31 -6.30 -31.75
N TYR A 255 -9.01 -6.09 -30.65
CA TYR A 255 -9.35 -7.17 -29.71
C TYR A 255 -10.38 -8.11 -30.35
N ILE A 256 -10.02 -9.38 -30.43
CA ILE A 256 -10.95 -10.44 -30.79
C ILE A 256 -11.38 -11.14 -29.51
N PRO A 257 -12.65 -11.05 -29.09
CA PRO A 257 -13.13 -11.75 -27.91
C PRO A 257 -12.81 -13.23 -27.99
N ASN A 258 -11.97 -13.70 -27.08
CA ASN A 258 -11.69 -15.11 -26.97
C ASN A 258 -12.42 -15.63 -25.71
N PRO A 259 -13.39 -16.54 -25.86
CA PRO A 259 -14.16 -17.04 -24.72
C PRO A 259 -13.31 -17.74 -23.66
N TYR A 260 -12.06 -18.09 -24.01
CA TYR A 260 -11.11 -18.72 -23.08
C TYR A 260 -10.02 -17.77 -22.55
N ASN A 261 -9.93 -16.55 -23.06
CA ASN A 261 -8.88 -15.60 -22.68
C ASN A 261 -9.48 -14.27 -22.23
N THR A 262 -10.25 -14.34 -21.16
CA THR A 262 -10.95 -13.20 -20.57
C THR A 262 -10.03 -12.20 -19.87
N TRP A 263 -8.75 -12.55 -19.69
CA TRP A 263 -7.73 -11.71 -19.05
C TRP A 263 -7.33 -10.49 -19.90
N ALA A 264 -7.43 -10.60 -21.23
CA ALA A 264 -7.12 -9.48 -22.11
C ALA A 264 -8.15 -8.35 -21.98
N ASP A 265 -9.40 -8.68 -21.65
CA ASP A 265 -10.48 -7.70 -21.47
C ASP A 265 -10.28 -6.84 -20.21
N MET A 266 -9.54 -7.38 -19.24
CA MET A 266 -9.31 -6.72 -17.94
C MET A 266 -8.05 -5.84 -17.92
N ALA A 267 -7.23 -5.93 -18.97
CA ALA A 267 -6.00 -5.15 -19.07
C ALA A 267 -6.24 -3.63 -19.13
N SER A 268 -7.46 -3.23 -19.48
CA SER A 268 -7.85 -1.82 -19.60
C SER A 268 -8.43 -1.20 -18.33
N ASN A 269 -8.87 -2.01 -17.35
CA ASN A 269 -9.44 -1.54 -16.10
C ASN A 269 -8.38 -1.40 -15.02
N ASN A 270 -7.41 -0.56 -15.25
CA ASN A 270 -6.27 -0.51 -14.38
C ASN A 270 -6.38 0.63 -13.36
N PHE A 271 -7.08 0.37 -12.25
CA PHE A 271 -7.10 1.28 -11.10
C PHE A 271 -5.74 1.36 -10.39
N VAL A 272 -4.78 0.53 -10.78
CA VAL A 272 -3.40 0.49 -10.26
C VAL A 272 -2.44 0.89 -11.39
N SER A 273 -2.73 1.98 -12.08
CA SER A 273 -1.92 2.54 -13.15
C SER A 273 -1.54 3.98 -12.85
N SER A 274 -0.37 4.38 -13.31
CA SER A 274 0.05 5.79 -13.29
C SER A 274 -0.84 6.69 -14.14
N ALA A 275 -1.51 6.12 -15.13
CA ALA A 275 -2.42 6.84 -16.03
C ALA A 275 -3.86 6.96 -15.49
N PHE A 276 -4.22 6.26 -14.40
CA PHE A 276 -5.56 6.38 -13.84
C PHE A 276 -5.76 7.78 -13.23
N PRO A 277 -6.89 8.47 -13.52
CA PRO A 277 -7.06 9.88 -13.17
C PRO A 277 -6.89 10.22 -11.67
N GLU A 278 -7.21 9.29 -10.79
CA GLU A 278 -7.10 9.49 -9.34
C GLU A 278 -5.71 9.19 -8.77
N THR A 279 -4.77 8.69 -9.60
CA THR A 279 -3.51 8.17 -9.08
C THR A 279 -2.57 9.28 -8.62
N LEU A 280 -2.21 9.24 -7.36
CA LEU A 280 -1.20 10.10 -6.74
C LEU A 280 0.17 9.42 -6.69
N PHE A 281 0.20 8.10 -6.47
CA PHE A 281 1.42 7.30 -6.44
C PHE A 281 1.14 5.85 -6.78
N VAL A 282 2.04 5.21 -7.53
CA VAL A 282 2.04 3.76 -7.80
C VAL A 282 3.36 3.16 -7.32
N GLY A 283 3.26 2.08 -6.57
CA GLY A 283 4.42 1.43 -5.97
C GLY A 283 4.30 -0.08 -5.85
N GLY A 284 5.31 -0.67 -5.23
CA GLY A 284 5.37 -2.11 -4.99
C GLY A 284 5.71 -2.96 -6.20
N SER A 285 5.91 -4.24 -5.95
CA SER A 285 6.31 -5.22 -6.96
C SER A 285 5.11 -5.73 -7.76
N THR A 286 5.30 -5.86 -9.07
CA THR A 286 4.39 -6.62 -9.95
C THR A 286 4.55 -8.13 -9.80
N LYS A 287 5.61 -8.59 -9.14
CA LYS A 287 5.73 -10.00 -8.75
C LYS A 287 4.69 -10.28 -7.67
N LYS A 288 3.45 -10.44 -8.12
CA LYS A 288 2.38 -10.94 -7.25
C LYS A 288 2.89 -12.22 -6.65
N VAL A 289 2.77 -12.35 -5.33
CA VAL A 289 2.60 -13.69 -4.78
C VAL A 289 1.57 -14.31 -5.72
N LYS A 290 1.90 -15.44 -6.30
CA LYS A 290 0.91 -16.27 -7.00
C LYS A 290 -0.04 -16.87 -5.96
N ILE A 291 -0.68 -16.05 -5.17
CA ILE A 291 -2.01 -16.35 -4.68
C ILE A 291 -2.78 -16.39 -5.99
N SER A 292 -2.85 -17.57 -6.53
CA SER A 292 -3.52 -17.77 -7.80
C SER A 292 -4.86 -17.08 -7.65
N ALA A 293 -5.12 -16.05 -8.47
CA ALA A 293 -6.42 -15.38 -8.52
C ALA A 293 -7.56 -16.38 -8.75
N THR A 294 -7.21 -17.64 -8.95
CA THR A 294 -8.07 -18.79 -9.08
C THR A 294 -8.50 -19.43 -7.75
N LEU A 295 -7.97 -19.01 -6.62
CA LEU A 295 -8.19 -19.72 -5.35
C LEU A 295 -8.83 -18.87 -4.27
N LEU A 296 -8.71 -17.56 -4.37
CA LEU A 296 -9.38 -16.60 -3.51
C LEU A 296 -10.31 -15.73 -4.36
N MET A 297 -11.49 -15.51 -3.88
CA MET A 297 -12.53 -14.74 -4.53
C MET A 297 -13.14 -13.77 -3.52
N PRO A 298 -13.75 -12.67 -3.97
CA PRO A 298 -14.55 -11.84 -3.09
C PRO A 298 -15.59 -12.70 -2.36
N SER A 299 -15.79 -12.43 -1.07
CA SER A 299 -16.83 -13.12 -0.30
C SER A 299 -18.21 -12.86 -0.89
N GLU A 300 -19.12 -13.79 -0.72
CA GLU A 300 -20.50 -13.61 -1.18
C GLU A 300 -21.16 -12.43 -0.43
N ASP A 301 -20.80 -12.21 0.83
CA ASP A 301 -21.31 -11.11 1.64
C ASP A 301 -20.87 -9.76 1.06
N LEU A 302 -19.58 -9.60 0.71
CA LEU A 302 -19.09 -8.41 0.01
C LEU A 302 -19.83 -8.22 -1.32
N PHE A 303 -19.90 -9.27 -2.14
CA PHE A 303 -20.52 -9.17 -3.46
C PHE A 303 -22.00 -8.78 -3.36
N ASN A 304 -22.74 -9.39 -2.42
CA ASN A 304 -24.16 -9.10 -2.18
C ASN A 304 -24.41 -7.74 -1.52
N SER A 305 -23.39 -7.09 -0.99
CA SER A 305 -23.50 -5.73 -0.43
C SER A 305 -23.69 -4.66 -1.50
N PHE A 306 -23.30 -4.95 -2.73
CA PHE A 306 -23.47 -4.02 -3.86
C PHE A 306 -24.87 -4.14 -4.47
N THR A 307 -25.45 -3.02 -4.87
CA THR A 307 -26.67 -2.99 -5.66
C THR A 307 -26.37 -3.19 -7.16
N SER A 308 -27.36 -3.61 -7.94
CA SER A 308 -27.22 -3.77 -9.40
C SER A 308 -26.85 -2.49 -10.13
N ASP A 309 -27.14 -1.34 -9.54
CA ASP A 309 -26.88 -0.01 -10.12
C ASP A 309 -25.49 0.54 -9.73
N ASP A 310 -24.78 -0.16 -8.83
CA ASP A 310 -23.44 0.24 -8.42
C ASP A 310 -22.43 -0.01 -9.54
N LEU A 311 -21.88 1.07 -10.06
CA LEU A 311 -20.92 1.00 -11.18
C LEU A 311 -19.65 0.25 -10.83
N ARG A 312 -19.28 0.15 -9.54
CA ARG A 312 -18.12 -0.63 -9.10
C ARG A 312 -18.27 -2.10 -9.45
N MET A 313 -19.51 -2.63 -9.46
CA MET A 313 -19.80 -3.99 -9.89
C MET A 313 -19.32 -4.24 -11.34
N LYS A 314 -19.53 -3.27 -12.21
CA LYS A 314 -19.15 -3.35 -13.63
C LYS A 314 -17.63 -3.29 -13.84
N PHE A 315 -16.92 -2.56 -13.02
CA PHE A 315 -15.49 -2.27 -13.22
C PHE A 315 -14.56 -3.06 -12.31
N ALA A 316 -15.02 -3.46 -11.12
CA ALA A 316 -14.19 -4.13 -10.14
C ALA A 316 -14.38 -5.65 -10.07
N PHE A 317 -15.51 -6.15 -10.57
CA PHE A 317 -15.85 -7.57 -10.51
C PHE A 317 -16.22 -8.12 -11.87
N LYS A 318 -16.01 -9.41 -12.05
CA LYS A 318 -16.38 -10.14 -13.25
C LYS A 318 -17.09 -11.43 -12.87
N GLU A 319 -18.24 -11.68 -13.49
CA GLU A 319 -18.82 -13.02 -13.50
C GLU A 319 -18.04 -13.92 -14.43
N THR A 320 -17.65 -15.09 -13.94
CA THR A 320 -17.03 -16.11 -14.75
C THR A 320 -17.93 -17.35 -14.79
N SER A 321 -18.09 -17.92 -15.98
CA SER A 321 -19.01 -19.02 -16.20
C SER A 321 -18.50 -20.38 -15.75
N MET A 322 -17.24 -20.50 -15.34
CA MET A 322 -16.64 -21.83 -15.23
C MET A 322 -16.47 -22.37 -13.81
N TYR A 323 -16.02 -21.61 -12.82
CA TYR A 323 -15.78 -22.14 -11.47
C TYR A 323 -15.81 -21.05 -10.40
N TRP A 324 -15.85 -19.81 -10.83
CA TRP A 324 -15.72 -18.62 -10.00
C TRP A 324 -16.94 -17.76 -10.28
N LYS A 325 -17.87 -17.69 -9.34
CA LYS A 325 -19.03 -16.81 -9.53
C LYS A 325 -18.59 -15.37 -9.72
N HIS A 326 -17.61 -14.95 -8.93
CA HIS A 326 -17.14 -13.57 -8.91
C HIS A 326 -15.63 -13.54 -8.82
N GLN A 327 -14.99 -12.75 -9.67
CA GLN A 327 -13.56 -12.54 -9.67
C GLN A 327 -13.26 -11.06 -9.59
N GLU A 328 -12.37 -10.69 -8.67
CA GLU A 328 -11.88 -9.33 -8.58
C GLU A 328 -10.99 -9.02 -9.78
N CYS A 329 -11.29 -7.94 -10.52
CA CYS A 329 -10.55 -7.51 -11.70
C CYS A 329 -9.99 -6.08 -11.58
N LYS A 330 -10.12 -5.47 -10.42
CA LYS A 330 -9.75 -4.09 -10.15
C LYS A 330 -8.30 -3.74 -10.47
N ALA A 331 -7.39 -4.68 -10.28
CA ALA A 331 -5.97 -4.47 -10.55
C ALA A 331 -5.57 -4.69 -12.03
N GLY A 332 -6.34 -5.47 -12.79
CA GLY A 332 -6.02 -5.78 -14.20
C GLY A 332 -4.56 -6.22 -14.38
N ASN A 333 -3.94 -5.81 -15.49
CA ASN A 333 -2.50 -5.91 -15.72
C ASN A 333 -1.80 -4.69 -15.12
N SER A 334 -1.70 -4.64 -13.79
CA SER A 334 -1.15 -3.50 -13.08
C SER A 334 0.33 -3.26 -13.42
N GLU A 335 0.70 -1.98 -13.58
CA GLU A 335 2.10 -1.57 -13.74
C GLU A 335 2.90 -1.77 -12.46
N ARG A 336 2.20 -1.75 -11.32
CA ARG A 336 2.75 -1.85 -9.96
C ARG A 336 1.86 -2.69 -9.05
N GLY A 337 2.33 -2.95 -7.84
CA GLY A 337 1.59 -3.74 -6.85
C GLY A 337 0.38 -3.03 -6.27
N PHE A 338 0.47 -1.69 -6.10
CA PHE A 338 -0.60 -0.88 -5.52
C PHE A 338 -0.60 0.56 -6.08
N ALA A 339 -1.71 1.26 -5.87
CA ALA A 339 -1.83 2.71 -6.13
C ALA A 339 -2.46 3.42 -4.92
N TRP A 340 -1.92 4.60 -4.59
CA TRP A 340 -2.57 5.56 -3.69
C TRP A 340 -3.36 6.53 -4.53
N ARG A 341 -4.63 6.70 -4.19
CA ARG A 341 -5.58 7.41 -5.05
C ARG A 341 -6.34 8.49 -4.28
N THR A 342 -6.80 9.48 -5.01
CA THR A 342 -7.61 10.59 -4.46
C THR A 342 -8.86 10.09 -3.71
N ALA A 343 -9.49 9.00 -4.16
CA ALA A 343 -10.64 8.42 -3.46
C ALA A 343 -10.34 8.09 -1.98
N GLU A 344 -9.10 7.68 -1.65
CA GLU A 344 -8.71 7.44 -0.26
C GLU A 344 -8.71 8.72 0.58
N LEU A 345 -8.33 9.87 -0.02
CA LEU A 345 -8.39 11.16 0.70
C LEU A 345 -9.80 11.49 1.16
N TYR A 346 -10.79 11.31 0.28
CA TYR A 346 -12.20 11.51 0.62
C TYR A 346 -12.64 10.59 1.77
N LEU A 347 -12.29 9.30 1.68
CA LEU A 347 -12.65 8.32 2.70
C LEU A 347 -11.99 8.63 4.06
N ASN A 348 -10.69 8.94 4.07
CA ASN A 348 -9.98 9.29 5.30
C ASN A 348 -10.58 10.53 5.97
N ARG A 349 -10.95 11.55 5.20
CA ARG A 349 -11.57 12.78 5.74
C ARG A 349 -13.00 12.55 6.18
N ALA A 350 -13.77 11.74 5.44
CA ALA A 350 -15.13 11.35 5.83
C ALA A 350 -15.13 10.62 7.18
N GLU A 351 -14.21 9.66 7.37
CA GLU A 351 -14.05 8.94 8.65
C GLU A 351 -13.69 9.91 9.77
N ALA A 352 -12.70 10.79 9.57
CA ALA A 352 -12.33 11.78 10.58
C ALA A 352 -13.49 12.69 10.96
N TYR A 353 -14.30 13.14 9.99
CA TYR A 353 -15.50 13.95 10.28
C TYR A 353 -16.59 13.15 10.98
N ALA A 354 -16.78 11.86 10.63
CA ALA A 354 -17.75 11.00 11.28
C ALA A 354 -17.39 10.77 12.76
N GLU A 355 -16.13 10.53 13.07
CA GLU A 355 -15.63 10.37 14.44
C GLU A 355 -15.75 11.69 15.26
N LYS A 356 -15.44 12.82 14.65
CA LYS A 356 -15.68 14.13 15.30
C LYS A 356 -17.16 14.37 15.57
N TYR A 357 -18.03 13.98 14.64
CA TYR A 357 -19.49 14.06 14.85
C TYR A 357 -19.94 13.15 15.99
N ALA A 358 -19.46 11.90 16.07
CA ALA A 358 -19.72 10.98 17.15
C ALA A 358 -19.24 11.52 18.51
N ALA A 359 -18.14 12.28 18.52
CA ALA A 359 -17.61 12.97 19.69
C ALA A 359 -18.36 14.28 20.04
N GLY A 360 -19.40 14.66 19.29
CA GLY A 360 -20.29 15.80 19.58
C GLY A 360 -20.09 17.05 18.70
N ASP A 361 -19.20 17.02 17.70
CA ASP A 361 -19.10 18.10 16.72
C ASP A 361 -20.19 17.99 15.66
N ALA A 362 -21.34 18.57 15.92
CA ALA A 362 -22.51 18.51 15.05
C ALA A 362 -22.25 19.03 13.62
N ALA A 363 -21.28 19.94 13.43
CA ALA A 363 -20.96 20.49 12.11
C ALA A 363 -20.20 19.48 11.21
N SER A 364 -19.57 18.48 11.79
CA SER A 364 -18.79 17.47 11.07
C SER A 364 -19.67 16.44 10.36
N GLY A 365 -20.90 16.16 10.84
CA GLY A 365 -21.76 15.13 10.26
C GLY A 365 -22.09 15.38 8.78
N ALA A 366 -22.48 16.61 8.42
CA ALA A 366 -22.78 16.98 7.03
C ALA A 366 -21.54 16.84 6.14
N LYS A 367 -20.36 17.23 6.64
CA LYS A 367 -19.09 17.14 5.89
C LYS A 367 -18.67 15.68 5.61
N ALA A 368 -18.91 14.75 6.56
CA ALA A 368 -18.67 13.34 6.35
C ALA A 368 -19.55 12.79 5.22
N VAL A 369 -20.83 13.16 5.19
CA VAL A 369 -21.77 12.76 4.13
C VAL A 369 -21.39 13.36 2.78
N ASP A 370 -20.96 14.63 2.75
CA ASP A 370 -20.52 15.29 1.53
C ASP A 370 -19.31 14.57 0.90
N ASP A 371 -18.34 14.16 1.72
CA ASP A 371 -17.16 13.42 1.23
C ASP A 371 -17.51 12.02 0.71
N ILE A 372 -18.49 11.33 1.30
CA ILE A 372 -18.93 10.02 0.83
C ILE A 372 -19.74 10.12 -0.48
N ASN A 373 -20.41 11.22 -0.69
CA ASN A 373 -21.25 11.46 -1.87
C ASN A 373 -20.52 12.22 -2.99
N ALA A 374 -19.24 12.54 -2.82
CA ALA A 374 -18.42 13.27 -3.80
C ALA A 374 -18.13 12.44 -5.10
#